data_9a9f8a1e565103c19f38f827d45f174c
#
_entry.id   9a9f8a1e565103c19f38f827d45f174c
#
_cell.length_a   1.000
_cell.length_b   1.000
_cell.length_c   1.000
_cell.angle_alpha   90.00
_cell.angle_beta   90.00
_cell.angle_gamma   90.00
#
_symmetry.space_group_name_H-M   'P 1'
#
loop_
_entity.id
_entity.type
_entity.pdbx_description
1 polymer ?
#
loop_
_entity_poly.entity_id
_entity_poly.type
_entity_poly.pdbx_seq_one_letter_code
_entity_poly.pdbx_strand_id
1 'polypeptide(L)'
;MKKIFCFLFLYIIANLAAIAQQDPQFSFNRLTQLTVNPGYAGNEGLINGLILNRYQWDGIKGSPKTLVFSVGGTSGLFGFDSGIGFNVISDELGFSKNISVSFDYAYRKKTKFGDLGIGTSLGFYNMSVNGKWYIPESDYHGTIDETGIPQGEASQLAFDLGFGLFLKSNDYFLGASVSHINQASILLGETARSFLVRQYYLSAGYNISLPDPLFELKPAVYFKTDMVSYQADFTVDLVYKKRFSAGLNYRINDAVCALVGFELNNGLRIGYAYDLITSALAGYTGGSHELYLSYSLDLGKNRNKKYKSIRYL
;
A
#
# COMPACT_ATOMS: atom_id res chain seq x y z
N MET A 1 -31.52 -8.06 -33.66
CA MET A 1 -30.10 -7.73 -33.45
C MET A 1 -29.88 -6.83 -32.22
N LYS A 2 -30.53 -5.67 -32.08
CA LYS A 2 -30.34 -4.77 -30.90
C LYS A 2 -30.68 -5.44 -29.56
N LYS A 3 -31.71 -6.28 -29.47
CA LYS A 3 -32.08 -7.00 -28.23
C LYS A 3 -31.04 -8.06 -27.83
N ILE A 4 -30.44 -8.75 -28.80
CA ILE A 4 -29.40 -9.76 -28.56
C ILE A 4 -28.12 -9.07 -28.05
N PHE A 5 -27.79 -7.89 -28.61
CA PHE A 5 -26.64 -7.11 -28.16
C PHE A 5 -26.82 -6.57 -26.72
N CYS A 6 -28.04 -6.11 -26.36
CA CYS A 6 -28.36 -5.74 -24.99
C CYS A 6 -28.27 -6.93 -24.01
N PHE A 7 -28.76 -8.12 -24.41
CA PHE A 7 -28.67 -9.33 -23.59
C PHE A 7 -27.23 -9.81 -23.42
N LEU A 8 -26.41 -9.75 -24.47
CA LEU A 8 -24.99 -10.09 -24.40
C LEU A 8 -24.22 -9.09 -23.51
N PHE A 9 -24.54 -7.81 -23.62
CA PHE A 9 -23.95 -6.75 -22.80
C PHE A 9 -24.36 -6.89 -21.33
N LEU A 10 -25.64 -7.22 -21.05
CA LEU A 10 -26.13 -7.49 -19.69
C LEU A 10 -25.49 -8.77 -19.11
N TYR A 11 -25.30 -9.80 -19.93
CA TYR A 11 -24.66 -11.05 -19.52
C TYR A 11 -23.17 -10.88 -19.21
N ILE A 12 -22.46 -10.02 -19.94
CA ILE A 12 -21.07 -9.65 -19.67
C ILE A 12 -20.96 -8.87 -18.35
N ILE A 13 -21.91 -7.96 -18.07
CA ILE A 13 -21.95 -7.18 -16.82
C ILE A 13 -22.32 -8.07 -15.61
N ALA A 14 -23.18 -9.07 -15.79
CA ALA A 14 -23.62 -9.95 -14.70
C ALA A 14 -22.55 -10.96 -14.24
N ASN A 15 -21.49 -11.18 -15.03
CA ASN A 15 -20.37 -12.05 -14.65
C ASN A 15 -19.18 -11.32 -14.02
N LEU A 16 -19.33 -10.05 -13.63
CA LEU A 16 -18.38 -9.40 -12.76
C LEU A 16 -18.53 -10.00 -11.35
N ALA A 17 -18.02 -11.22 -11.18
CA ALA A 17 -17.79 -11.78 -9.88
C ALA A 17 -16.87 -10.79 -9.15
N ALA A 18 -17.38 -10.16 -8.10
CA ALA A 18 -16.60 -9.27 -7.25
C ALA A 18 -15.52 -10.10 -6.55
N ILE A 19 -14.37 -10.26 -7.18
CA ILE A 19 -13.16 -10.75 -6.55
C ILE A 19 -12.64 -9.54 -5.77
N ALA A 20 -13.11 -9.39 -4.54
CA ALA A 20 -12.86 -8.20 -3.71
C ALA A 20 -11.59 -8.32 -2.86
N GLN A 21 -10.57 -9.05 -3.30
CA GLN A 21 -9.27 -9.04 -2.63
C GLN A 21 -8.42 -7.90 -3.19
N GLN A 22 -8.42 -6.76 -2.52
CA GLN A 22 -7.52 -5.65 -2.81
C GLN A 22 -6.47 -5.55 -1.72
N ASP A 23 -5.23 -5.23 -2.12
CA ASP A 23 -4.19 -4.84 -1.17
C ASP A 23 -4.65 -3.64 -0.33
N PRO A 24 -4.14 -3.52 0.92
CA PRO A 24 -4.49 -2.41 1.80
C PRO A 24 -4.29 -1.05 1.13
N GLN A 25 -5.14 -0.10 1.46
CA GLN A 25 -5.10 1.28 0.97
C GLN A 25 -4.59 2.21 2.07
N PHE A 26 -3.66 3.12 1.72
CA PHE A 26 -3.07 4.07 2.67
C PHE A 26 -3.34 5.50 2.25
N SER A 27 -3.56 6.38 3.24
CA SER A 27 -3.69 7.82 3.01
C SER A 27 -2.31 8.47 2.86
N PHE A 28 -1.30 7.94 3.56
CA PHE A 28 0.11 8.29 3.36
C PHE A 28 0.76 7.44 2.26
N ASN A 29 0.15 7.36 1.07
CA ASN A 29 0.62 6.52 -0.04
C ASN A 29 2.06 6.85 -0.53
N ARG A 30 2.56 8.07 -0.28
CA ARG A 30 3.94 8.46 -0.58
C ARG A 30 4.96 7.83 0.36
N LEU A 31 4.58 7.54 1.62
CA LEU A 31 5.44 6.88 2.61
C LEU A 31 5.52 5.38 2.40
N THR A 32 4.46 4.79 1.90
CA THR A 32 4.32 3.35 1.71
C THR A 32 4.78 2.86 0.35
N GLN A 33 5.54 3.67 -0.42
CA GLN A 33 6.02 3.30 -1.76
C GLN A 33 6.83 1.99 -1.76
N LEU A 34 7.66 1.75 -0.74
CA LEU A 34 8.47 0.53 -0.65
C LEU A 34 7.60 -0.73 -0.51
N THR A 35 6.42 -0.63 0.10
CA THR A 35 5.53 -1.79 0.30
C THR A 35 4.85 -2.27 -0.98
N VAL A 36 4.79 -1.43 -2.02
CA VAL A 36 4.10 -1.72 -3.28
C VAL A 36 5.03 -1.68 -4.49
N ASN A 37 6.21 -1.06 -4.37
CA ASN A 37 7.13 -0.89 -5.49
C ASN A 37 8.57 -1.21 -5.06
N PRO A 38 9.08 -2.41 -5.38
CA PRO A 38 10.45 -2.79 -5.04
C PRO A 38 11.52 -1.91 -5.71
N GLY A 39 11.21 -1.25 -6.85
CA GLY A 39 12.11 -0.28 -7.47
C GLY A 39 12.40 0.95 -6.60
N TYR A 40 11.58 1.20 -5.57
CA TYR A 40 11.80 2.27 -4.61
C TYR A 40 12.95 1.97 -3.63
N ALA A 41 13.34 0.72 -3.44
CA ALA A 41 14.39 0.33 -2.50
C ALA A 41 15.69 1.11 -2.74
N GLY A 42 16.26 1.66 -1.66
CA GLY A 42 17.47 2.49 -1.72
C GLY A 42 17.30 3.89 -2.32
N ASN A 43 16.07 4.30 -2.64
CA ASN A 43 15.80 5.58 -3.29
C ASN A 43 16.21 6.80 -2.46
N GLU A 44 16.19 6.70 -1.15
CA GLU A 44 16.45 7.83 -0.26
C GLU A 44 17.92 7.98 0.13
N GLY A 45 18.78 7.03 -0.22
CA GLY A 45 20.20 7.07 0.11
C GLY A 45 20.52 6.93 1.59
N LEU A 46 19.53 6.59 2.41
CA LEU A 46 19.56 6.44 3.86
C LEU A 46 18.94 5.10 4.24
N ILE A 47 19.15 4.68 5.48
CA ILE A 47 18.30 3.63 6.06
C ILE A 47 17.04 4.31 6.59
N ASN A 48 15.89 3.85 6.12
CA ASN A 48 14.58 4.35 6.52
C ASN A 48 13.76 3.23 7.10
N GLY A 49 13.22 3.47 8.29
CA GLY A 49 12.21 2.61 8.91
C GLY A 49 10.86 3.32 8.97
N LEU A 50 9.79 2.59 8.75
CA LEU A 50 8.40 3.04 8.83
C LEU A 50 7.60 2.02 9.63
N ILE A 51 6.82 2.52 10.58
CA ILE A 51 5.70 1.82 11.20
C ILE A 51 4.46 2.64 10.91
N LEU A 52 3.42 2.01 10.37
CA LEU A 52 2.16 2.65 10.06
C LEU A 52 1.03 1.77 10.53
N ASN A 53 0.07 2.38 11.22
CA ASN A 53 -1.15 1.72 11.67
C ASN A 53 -2.37 2.44 11.09
N ARG A 54 -3.28 1.67 10.51
CA ARG A 54 -4.52 2.17 9.91
C ARG A 54 -5.72 1.43 10.48
N TYR A 55 -6.69 2.21 10.96
CA TYR A 55 -8.03 1.77 11.32
C TYR A 55 -9.01 2.34 10.30
N GLN A 56 -9.55 1.50 9.44
CA GLN A 56 -10.46 1.93 8.40
C GLN A 56 -11.91 1.71 8.85
N TRP A 57 -12.79 2.68 8.54
CA TRP A 57 -14.22 2.65 8.84
C TRP A 57 -14.53 2.41 10.32
N ASP A 58 -14.00 3.31 11.15
CA ASP A 58 -14.21 3.23 12.61
C ASP A 58 -15.70 3.19 12.96
N GLY A 59 -16.06 2.38 13.97
CA GLY A 59 -17.43 2.10 14.38
C GLY A 59 -18.07 0.89 13.67
N ILE A 60 -17.51 0.37 12.60
CA ILE A 60 -18.02 -0.84 11.92
C ILE A 60 -17.33 -2.09 12.51
N LYS A 61 -18.13 -3.03 13.00
CA LYS A 61 -17.58 -4.30 13.52
C LYS A 61 -16.90 -5.12 12.43
N GLY A 62 -15.64 -5.51 12.66
CA GLY A 62 -14.84 -6.25 11.69
C GLY A 62 -14.26 -5.38 10.57
N SER A 63 -14.25 -4.06 10.73
CA SER A 63 -13.61 -3.14 9.80
C SER A 63 -12.10 -3.40 9.64
N PRO A 64 -11.51 -3.02 8.50
CA PRO A 64 -10.10 -3.29 8.23
C PRO A 64 -9.15 -2.63 9.23
N LYS A 65 -8.15 -3.39 9.68
CA LYS A 65 -7.05 -2.92 10.53
C LYS A 65 -5.74 -3.36 9.91
N THR A 66 -4.92 -2.41 9.51
CA THR A 66 -3.67 -2.69 8.85
C THR A 66 -2.50 -2.15 9.64
N LEU A 67 -1.50 -2.99 9.86
CA LEU A 67 -0.21 -2.64 10.44
C LEU A 67 0.89 -2.88 9.40
N VAL A 68 1.70 -1.86 9.15
CA VAL A 68 2.86 -1.92 8.26
C VAL A 68 4.13 -1.72 9.06
N PHE A 69 5.09 -2.58 8.83
CA PHE A 69 6.49 -2.36 9.17
C PHE A 69 7.31 -2.42 7.89
N SER A 70 8.08 -1.39 7.60
CA SER A 70 8.90 -1.32 6.40
C SER A 70 10.27 -0.76 6.76
N VAL A 71 11.32 -1.36 6.24
CA VAL A 71 12.69 -0.84 6.36
C VAL A 71 13.41 -1.01 5.04
N GLY A 72 14.13 0.01 4.61
CA GLY A 72 14.90 -0.05 3.38
C GLY A 72 16.09 0.90 3.40
N GLY A 73 17.02 0.65 2.51
CA GLY A 73 18.21 1.48 2.42
C GLY A 73 19.08 1.16 1.20
N THR A 74 20.10 1.98 0.99
CA THR A 74 21.10 1.72 -0.04
C THR A 74 21.99 0.55 0.34
N SER A 75 22.38 -0.22 -0.67
CA SER A 75 23.27 -1.36 -0.54
C SER A 75 24.32 -1.30 -1.67
N GLY A 76 25.49 -1.86 -1.41
CA GLY A 76 26.53 -2.10 -2.40
C GLY A 76 26.63 -3.57 -2.78
N LEU A 77 25.56 -4.34 -2.64
CA LEU A 77 25.55 -5.76 -2.95
C LEU A 77 25.95 -6.01 -4.41
N PHE A 78 26.73 -7.04 -4.63
CA PHE A 78 27.24 -7.43 -5.95
C PHE A 78 28.11 -6.36 -6.66
N GLY A 79 28.63 -5.34 -5.92
CA GLY A 79 29.46 -4.28 -6.50
C GLY A 79 28.71 -3.24 -7.33
N PHE A 80 27.37 -3.25 -7.28
CA PHE A 80 26.51 -2.29 -7.97
C PHE A 80 25.83 -1.35 -6.98
N ASP A 81 25.52 -0.13 -7.43
CA ASP A 81 24.59 0.74 -6.72
C ASP A 81 23.23 0.03 -6.63
N SER A 82 22.80 -0.29 -5.46
CA SER A 82 21.59 -1.06 -5.24
C SER A 82 20.86 -0.60 -3.98
N GLY A 83 19.61 -0.99 -3.86
CA GLY A 83 18.78 -0.84 -2.68
C GLY A 83 18.23 -2.17 -2.22
N ILE A 84 18.01 -2.27 -0.92
CA ILE A 84 17.34 -3.41 -0.29
C ILE A 84 16.15 -2.88 0.52
N GLY A 85 15.13 -3.71 0.62
CA GLY A 85 13.92 -3.45 1.40
C GLY A 85 13.44 -4.70 2.10
N PHE A 86 12.76 -4.48 3.20
CA PHE A 86 12.05 -5.52 3.93
C PHE A 86 10.72 -4.95 4.41
N ASN A 87 9.63 -5.65 4.14
CA ASN A 87 8.30 -5.22 4.53
C ASN A 87 7.56 -6.35 5.24
N VAL A 88 6.78 -5.97 6.24
CA VAL A 88 5.77 -6.82 6.89
C VAL A 88 4.48 -6.04 6.92
N ILE A 89 3.42 -6.62 6.37
CA ILE A 89 2.07 -6.06 6.38
C ILE A 89 1.15 -7.08 7.03
N SER A 90 0.46 -6.67 8.10
CA SER A 90 -0.60 -7.44 8.73
C SER A 90 -1.92 -6.72 8.49
N ASP A 91 -2.84 -7.39 7.84
CA ASP A 91 -4.16 -6.85 7.50
C ASP A 91 -5.26 -7.75 8.03
N GLU A 92 -6.14 -7.20 8.85
CA GLU A 92 -7.26 -7.91 9.45
C GLU A 92 -8.57 -7.33 8.89
N LEU A 93 -9.43 -8.17 8.33
CA LEU A 93 -10.73 -7.80 7.82
C LEU A 93 -11.77 -8.87 8.18
N GLY A 94 -12.70 -8.52 9.06
CA GLY A 94 -13.72 -9.46 9.55
C GLY A 94 -13.09 -10.65 10.25
N PHE A 95 -13.22 -11.82 9.64
CA PHE A 95 -12.64 -13.09 10.12
C PHE A 95 -11.33 -13.45 9.43
N SER A 96 -10.90 -12.66 8.46
CA SER A 96 -9.66 -12.89 7.72
C SER A 96 -8.52 -12.09 8.35
N LYS A 97 -7.37 -12.74 8.46
CA LYS A 97 -6.10 -12.12 8.83
C LYS A 97 -5.04 -12.52 7.82
N ASN A 98 -4.48 -11.52 7.17
CA ASN A 98 -3.47 -11.71 6.14
C ASN A 98 -2.14 -11.15 6.63
N ILE A 99 -1.07 -11.90 6.46
CA ILE A 99 0.28 -11.44 6.77
C ILE A 99 1.13 -11.60 5.53
N SER A 100 1.67 -10.49 5.04
CA SER A 100 2.63 -10.46 3.94
C SER A 100 4.01 -10.10 4.48
N VAL A 101 5.03 -10.86 4.06
CA VAL A 101 6.44 -10.57 4.35
C VAL A 101 7.17 -10.55 3.02
N SER A 102 7.88 -9.47 2.72
CA SER A 102 8.62 -9.34 1.46
C SER A 102 10.03 -8.81 1.66
N PHE A 103 10.92 -9.26 0.78
CA PHE A 103 12.27 -8.76 0.61
C PHE A 103 12.40 -8.16 -0.79
N ASP A 104 12.88 -6.93 -0.85
CA ASP A 104 13.02 -6.18 -2.07
C ASP A 104 14.50 -5.98 -2.38
N TYR A 105 14.83 -6.09 -3.66
CA TYR A 105 16.12 -5.73 -4.20
C TYR A 105 15.92 -4.84 -5.42
N ALA A 106 16.60 -3.70 -5.48
CA ALA A 106 16.58 -2.80 -6.62
C ALA A 106 18.00 -2.52 -7.11
N TYR A 107 18.23 -2.75 -8.39
CA TYR A 107 19.37 -2.20 -9.11
C TYR A 107 19.12 -0.73 -9.39
N ARG A 108 20.11 0.13 -9.08
CA ARG A 108 19.98 1.57 -9.25
C ARG A 108 20.93 2.08 -10.31
N LYS A 109 20.41 2.90 -11.23
CA LYS A 109 21.18 3.48 -12.33
C LYS A 109 20.91 4.97 -12.45
N LYS A 110 21.95 5.77 -12.36
CA LYS A 110 21.88 7.20 -12.65
C LYS A 110 21.67 7.40 -14.15
N THR A 111 20.61 8.08 -14.52
CA THR A 111 20.27 8.41 -15.90
C THR A 111 20.22 9.94 -16.07
N LYS A 112 20.09 10.42 -17.30
CA LYS A 112 19.88 11.86 -17.58
C LYS A 112 18.55 12.40 -17.05
N PHE A 113 17.58 11.53 -16.76
CA PHE A 113 16.25 11.89 -16.25
C PHE A 113 16.15 11.79 -14.73
N GLY A 114 17.14 11.19 -14.08
CA GLY A 114 17.15 10.94 -12.66
C GLY A 114 17.75 9.60 -12.29
N ASP A 115 17.54 9.19 -11.06
CA ASP A 115 17.99 7.92 -10.51
C ASP A 115 16.90 6.85 -10.69
N LEU A 116 17.15 5.89 -11.59
CA LEU A 116 16.22 4.81 -11.93
C LEU A 116 16.51 3.58 -11.05
N GLY A 117 15.51 3.13 -10.30
CA GLY A 117 15.51 1.85 -9.61
C GLY A 117 14.70 0.82 -10.40
N ILE A 118 15.28 -0.35 -10.62
CA ILE A 118 14.62 -1.53 -11.21
C ILE A 118 14.65 -2.61 -10.15
N GLY A 119 13.49 -2.96 -9.62
CA GLY A 119 13.40 -3.80 -8.43
C GLY A 119 12.55 -5.05 -8.62
N THR A 120 12.87 -6.05 -7.82
CA THR A 120 12.07 -7.26 -7.64
C THR A 120 11.78 -7.48 -6.17
N SER A 121 10.61 -8.01 -5.89
CA SER A 121 10.16 -8.43 -4.56
C SER A 121 9.99 -9.93 -4.52
N LEU A 122 10.51 -10.55 -3.47
CA LEU A 122 10.34 -11.96 -3.16
C LEU A 122 9.70 -12.05 -1.77
N GLY A 123 8.58 -12.71 -1.66
CA GLY A 123 7.86 -12.74 -0.40
C GLY A 123 7.01 -13.96 -0.16
N PHE A 124 6.38 -13.94 0.99
CA PHE A 124 5.38 -14.92 1.41
C PHE A 124 4.13 -14.19 1.87
N TYR A 125 3.02 -14.70 1.45
CA TYR A 125 1.70 -14.24 1.85
C TYR A 125 0.98 -15.36 2.60
N ASN A 126 0.65 -15.13 3.86
CA ASN A 126 -0.14 -16.04 4.67
C ASN A 126 -1.55 -15.50 4.80
N MET A 127 -2.52 -16.23 4.28
CA MET A 127 -3.93 -15.95 4.46
C MET A 127 -4.49 -16.87 5.52
N SER A 128 -5.11 -16.33 6.56
CA SER A 128 -5.83 -17.10 7.57
C SER A 128 -7.25 -16.61 7.71
N VAL A 129 -8.15 -17.56 7.90
CA VAL A 129 -9.57 -17.28 8.17
C VAL A 129 -9.96 -18.05 9.42
N ASN A 130 -10.48 -17.34 10.42
CA ASN A 130 -10.99 -17.93 11.66
C ASN A 130 -12.47 -17.50 11.81
N GLY A 131 -13.35 -18.20 11.13
CA GLY A 131 -14.77 -17.90 11.10
C GLY A 131 -15.59 -18.84 11.98
N LYS A 132 -16.45 -18.23 12.81
CA LYS A 132 -17.59 -18.94 13.40
C LYS A 132 -18.82 -18.56 12.57
N TRP A 133 -19.21 -19.48 11.69
CA TRP A 133 -20.34 -19.26 10.80
C TRP A 133 -21.63 -19.76 11.45
N TYR A 134 -22.66 -18.96 11.38
CA TYR A 134 -24.01 -19.33 11.78
C TYR A 134 -24.94 -19.07 10.60
N ILE A 135 -25.59 -20.11 10.12
CA ILE A 135 -26.61 -20.01 9.09
C ILE A 135 -27.98 -20.02 9.82
N PRO A 136 -28.68 -18.87 9.87
CA PRO A 136 -30.03 -18.84 10.44
C PRO A 136 -30.95 -19.76 9.63
N GLU A 137 -31.88 -20.44 10.33
CA GLU A 137 -32.95 -21.28 9.71
C GLU A 137 -32.49 -22.56 9.02
N SER A 138 -31.24 -23.00 9.11
CA SER A 138 -30.86 -24.32 8.69
C SER A 138 -30.80 -25.28 9.86
N ASP A 139 -31.42 -26.45 9.74
CA ASP A 139 -31.21 -27.57 10.69
C ASP A 139 -29.77 -28.13 10.64
N TYR A 140 -28.95 -27.56 9.78
CA TYR A 140 -27.55 -27.86 9.58
C TYR A 140 -26.66 -27.08 10.55
N HIS A 141 -26.61 -27.56 11.78
CA HIS A 141 -25.63 -27.09 12.75
C HIS A 141 -24.36 -27.93 12.62
N GLY A 142 -23.41 -27.47 11.82
CA GLY A 142 -22.02 -27.81 12.09
C GLY A 142 -21.38 -28.97 11.35
N THR A 143 -21.74 -29.27 10.12
CA THR A 143 -20.90 -30.10 9.25
C THR A 143 -20.31 -29.29 8.10
N ILE A 144 -19.01 -29.33 8.01
CA ILE A 144 -18.11 -28.54 7.18
C ILE A 144 -18.29 -28.77 5.68
N ASP A 145 -18.86 -29.91 5.29
CA ASP A 145 -18.69 -30.49 3.95
C ASP A 145 -19.58 -29.89 2.85
N GLU A 146 -20.62 -29.13 3.17
CA GLU A 146 -21.58 -28.66 2.16
C GLU A 146 -21.48 -27.16 1.82
N THR A 147 -20.88 -26.33 2.66
CA THR A 147 -20.83 -24.86 2.42
C THR A 147 -19.54 -24.38 1.77
N GLY A 148 -18.51 -25.21 1.69
CA GLY A 148 -17.20 -24.79 1.19
C GLY A 148 -16.48 -23.76 2.06
N ILE A 149 -17.05 -23.41 3.22
CA ILE A 149 -16.50 -22.43 4.14
C ILE A 149 -15.86 -23.17 5.32
N PRO A 150 -14.54 -23.02 5.56
CA PRO A 150 -13.87 -23.71 6.65
C PRO A 150 -14.42 -23.24 8.01
N GLN A 151 -14.75 -24.20 8.86
CA GLN A 151 -15.04 -23.93 10.27
C GLN A 151 -13.73 -23.99 11.08
N GLY A 152 -13.57 -23.01 12.00
CA GLY A 152 -12.35 -22.87 12.78
C GLY A 152 -11.26 -22.09 12.05
N GLU A 153 -10.02 -22.35 12.42
CA GLU A 153 -8.85 -21.67 11.84
C GLU A 153 -8.32 -22.45 10.66
N ALA A 154 -8.39 -21.84 9.46
CA ALA A 154 -7.72 -22.34 8.26
C ALA A 154 -6.69 -21.32 7.81
N SER A 155 -5.47 -21.76 7.54
CA SER A 155 -4.42 -20.86 7.04
C SER A 155 -3.59 -21.52 5.96
N GLN A 156 -3.11 -20.73 5.01
CA GLN A 156 -2.20 -21.19 3.98
C GLN A 156 -1.17 -20.11 3.64
N LEU A 157 0.08 -20.57 3.54
CA LEU A 157 1.21 -19.79 3.07
C LEU A 157 1.37 -19.93 1.57
N ALA A 158 1.52 -18.82 0.87
CA ALA A 158 1.79 -18.77 -0.56
C ALA A 158 3.07 -17.95 -0.83
N PHE A 159 3.84 -18.37 -1.83
CA PHE A 159 4.97 -17.59 -2.33
C PHE A 159 4.47 -16.44 -3.19
N ASP A 160 5.08 -15.27 -3.06
CA ASP A 160 4.68 -14.06 -3.75
C ASP A 160 5.84 -13.37 -4.47
N LEU A 161 5.53 -12.80 -5.63
CA LEU A 161 6.48 -12.13 -6.49
C LEU A 161 5.98 -10.75 -6.89
N GLY A 162 6.89 -9.77 -6.88
CA GLY A 162 6.63 -8.42 -7.36
C GLY A 162 7.75 -7.89 -8.24
N PHE A 163 7.41 -6.91 -9.08
CA PHE A 163 8.36 -6.18 -9.91
C PHE A 163 8.01 -4.69 -9.91
N GLY A 164 9.02 -3.83 -9.96
CA GLY A 164 8.80 -2.40 -9.97
C GLY A 164 9.91 -1.58 -10.58
N LEU A 165 9.50 -0.45 -11.10
CA LEU A 165 10.34 0.60 -11.64
C LEU A 165 10.07 1.87 -10.85
N PHE A 166 11.13 2.58 -10.46
CA PHE A 166 11.00 3.86 -9.77
C PHE A 166 12.05 4.83 -10.26
N LEU A 167 11.62 5.94 -10.85
CA LEU A 167 12.48 7.03 -11.30
C LEU A 167 12.33 8.20 -10.35
N LYS A 168 13.43 8.69 -9.81
CA LYS A 168 13.47 9.90 -8.98
C LYS A 168 14.42 10.92 -9.55
N SER A 169 13.92 12.12 -9.73
CA SER A 169 14.70 13.33 -10.03
C SER A 169 14.76 14.22 -8.78
N ASN A 170 15.34 15.41 -8.91
CA ASN A 170 15.31 16.43 -7.86
C ASN A 170 13.91 16.98 -7.62
N ASP A 171 13.11 17.09 -8.68
CA ASP A 171 11.83 17.78 -8.67
C ASP A 171 10.62 16.85 -8.86
N TYR A 172 10.83 15.63 -9.37
CA TYR A 172 9.71 14.71 -9.63
C TYR A 172 10.09 13.25 -9.37
N PHE A 173 9.08 12.43 -9.22
CA PHE A 173 9.21 10.98 -9.26
C PHE A 173 8.12 10.35 -10.11
N LEU A 174 8.44 9.17 -10.65
CA LEU A 174 7.51 8.29 -11.35
C LEU A 174 7.73 6.86 -10.85
N GLY A 175 6.67 6.18 -10.51
CA GLY A 175 6.69 4.79 -10.07
C GLY A 175 5.70 3.96 -10.85
N ALA A 176 6.10 2.74 -11.22
CA ALA A 176 5.22 1.72 -11.78
C ALA A 176 5.60 0.37 -11.21
N SER A 177 4.63 -0.40 -10.74
CA SER A 177 4.89 -1.73 -10.18
C SER A 177 3.72 -2.68 -10.34
N VAL A 178 4.03 -3.95 -10.16
CA VAL A 178 3.06 -5.04 -10.12
C VAL A 178 3.41 -5.97 -8.95
N SER A 179 2.43 -6.26 -8.10
CA SER A 179 2.51 -7.29 -7.07
C SER A 179 1.72 -8.54 -7.47
N HIS A 180 1.95 -9.63 -6.76
CA HIS A 180 1.27 -10.91 -6.96
C HIS A 180 1.37 -11.43 -8.41
N ILE A 181 2.56 -11.31 -9.03
CA ILE A 181 2.78 -11.66 -10.44
C ILE A 181 2.43 -13.12 -10.72
N ASN A 182 2.78 -13.99 -9.79
CA ASN A 182 2.58 -15.44 -9.89
C ASN A 182 1.14 -15.88 -9.60
N GLN A 183 0.27 -14.96 -9.15
CA GLN A 183 -1.13 -15.25 -8.80
C GLN A 183 -1.28 -16.55 -8.00
N ALA A 184 -0.53 -16.65 -6.90
CA ALA A 184 -0.48 -17.86 -6.11
C ALA A 184 -1.87 -18.31 -5.67
N SER A 185 -2.15 -19.60 -5.84
CA SER A 185 -3.38 -20.23 -5.37
C SER A 185 -3.32 -20.47 -3.87
N ILE A 186 -4.37 -20.08 -3.18
CA ILE A 186 -4.55 -20.27 -1.74
C ILE A 186 -5.73 -21.21 -1.55
N LEU A 187 -5.49 -22.36 -0.93
CA LEU A 187 -6.52 -23.36 -0.63
C LEU A 187 -6.84 -23.28 0.87
N LEU A 188 -8.00 -22.75 1.21
CA LEU A 188 -8.48 -22.68 2.59
C LEU A 188 -9.41 -23.86 2.86
N GLY A 189 -8.93 -24.86 3.58
CA GLY A 189 -9.65 -26.13 3.74
C GLY A 189 -9.57 -27.01 2.50
N GLU A 190 -10.54 -27.89 2.29
CA GLU A 190 -10.52 -28.87 1.19
C GLU A 190 -11.07 -28.32 -0.12
N THR A 191 -11.96 -27.35 -0.09
CA THR A 191 -12.74 -26.92 -1.24
C THR A 191 -12.63 -25.42 -1.58
N ALA A 192 -12.36 -24.56 -0.59
CA ALA A 192 -12.31 -23.11 -0.81
C ALA A 192 -10.96 -22.69 -1.43
N ARG A 193 -10.97 -22.44 -2.74
CA ARG A 193 -9.81 -21.97 -3.48
C ARG A 193 -9.90 -20.47 -3.76
N SER A 194 -8.89 -19.73 -3.34
CA SER A 194 -8.68 -18.31 -3.65
C SER A 194 -7.39 -18.13 -4.43
N PHE A 195 -7.20 -16.94 -5.02
CA PHE A 195 -5.97 -16.57 -5.72
C PHE A 195 -5.56 -15.18 -5.28
N LEU A 196 -4.27 -14.95 -5.14
CA LEU A 196 -3.74 -13.59 -5.04
C LEU A 196 -3.92 -12.89 -6.39
N VAL A 197 -4.74 -11.86 -6.41
CA VAL A 197 -5.02 -11.11 -7.64
C VAL A 197 -3.88 -10.13 -7.89
N ARG A 198 -3.35 -10.10 -9.13
CA ARG A 198 -2.34 -9.11 -9.52
C ARG A 198 -2.83 -7.71 -9.27
N GLN A 199 -1.99 -6.91 -8.64
CA GLN A 199 -2.22 -5.49 -8.44
C GLN A 199 -1.19 -4.69 -9.22
N TYR A 200 -1.65 -3.69 -9.94
CA TYR A 200 -0.83 -2.75 -10.69
C TYR A 200 -0.89 -1.39 -10.04
N TYR A 201 0.27 -0.77 -9.87
CA TYR A 201 0.40 0.52 -9.21
C TYR A 201 1.11 1.50 -10.13
N LEU A 202 0.60 2.73 -10.18
CA LEU A 202 1.25 3.86 -10.78
C LEU A 202 1.30 5.00 -9.76
N SER A 203 2.45 5.63 -9.65
CA SER A 203 2.61 6.80 -8.79
C SER A 203 3.42 7.87 -9.50
N ALA A 204 3.05 9.12 -9.29
CA ALA A 204 3.79 10.25 -9.77
C ALA A 204 3.65 11.41 -8.79
N GLY A 205 4.68 12.23 -8.70
CA GLY A 205 4.63 13.43 -7.89
C GLY A 205 5.66 14.46 -8.33
N TYR A 206 5.41 15.68 -7.91
CA TYR A 206 6.27 16.81 -8.22
C TYR A 206 6.57 17.62 -6.95
N ASN A 207 7.72 18.27 -6.91
CA ASN A 207 8.12 19.16 -5.84
C ASN A 207 8.23 20.59 -6.36
N ILE A 208 7.32 21.45 -5.95
CA ILE A 208 7.25 22.85 -6.37
C ILE A 208 7.80 23.72 -5.25
N SER A 209 8.95 24.34 -5.47
CA SER A 209 9.47 25.35 -4.58
C SER A 209 8.66 26.63 -4.75
N LEU A 210 8.04 27.12 -3.69
CA LEU A 210 7.26 28.37 -3.72
C LEU A 210 8.20 29.60 -3.67
N PRO A 211 7.71 30.81 -4.01
CA PRO A 211 8.50 32.05 -3.91
C PRO A 211 9.10 32.27 -2.53
N ASP A 212 8.38 31.94 -1.47
CA ASP A 212 8.94 31.83 -0.14
C ASP A 212 9.63 30.45 0.03
N PRO A 213 10.96 30.38 0.16
CA PRO A 213 11.72 29.14 0.25
C PRO A 213 11.44 28.31 1.50
N LEU A 214 10.65 28.85 2.44
CA LEU A 214 10.20 28.12 3.62
C LEU A 214 9.09 27.12 3.29
N PHE A 215 8.42 27.28 2.14
CA PHE A 215 7.31 26.44 1.72
C PHE A 215 7.65 25.64 0.47
N GLU A 216 7.26 24.37 0.48
CA GLU A 216 7.29 23.47 -0.68
C GLU A 216 5.90 22.89 -0.87
N LEU A 217 5.39 22.91 -2.11
CA LEU A 217 4.13 22.28 -2.48
C LEU A 217 4.42 20.98 -3.22
N LYS A 218 3.78 19.88 -2.79
CA LYS A 218 4.07 18.53 -3.29
C LYS A 218 2.81 17.82 -3.77
N PRO A 219 2.32 18.15 -4.99
CA PRO A 219 1.27 17.39 -5.62
C PRO A 219 1.74 15.98 -5.96
N ALA A 220 0.84 14.99 -5.82
CA ALA A 220 1.08 13.62 -6.21
C ALA A 220 -0.21 12.93 -6.65
N VAL A 221 -0.06 11.92 -7.48
CA VAL A 221 -1.13 11.01 -7.87
C VAL A 221 -0.69 9.58 -7.57
N TYR A 222 -1.64 8.77 -7.14
CA TYR A 222 -1.45 7.36 -6.92
C TYR A 222 -2.64 6.61 -7.50
N PHE A 223 -2.35 5.61 -8.29
CA PHE A 223 -3.34 4.77 -8.96
C PHE A 223 -3.05 3.30 -8.68
N LYS A 224 -4.08 2.56 -8.34
CA LYS A 224 -4.05 1.12 -8.10
C LYS A 224 -5.18 0.46 -8.87
N THR A 225 -4.92 -0.70 -9.48
CA THR A 225 -5.95 -1.51 -10.17
C THR A 225 -5.58 -2.98 -10.19
N ASP A 226 -6.60 -3.81 -10.11
CA ASP A 226 -6.55 -5.25 -10.40
C ASP A 226 -7.09 -5.60 -11.79
N MET A 227 -7.26 -4.58 -12.66
CA MET A 227 -7.90 -4.63 -13.97
C MET A 227 -9.42 -4.84 -13.96
N VAL A 228 -10.03 -5.05 -12.79
CA VAL A 228 -11.49 -5.13 -12.60
C VAL A 228 -11.99 -3.89 -11.89
N SER A 229 -11.28 -3.50 -10.85
CA SER A 229 -11.54 -2.30 -10.07
C SER A 229 -10.34 -1.36 -10.10
N TYR A 230 -10.55 -0.10 -9.76
CA TYR A 230 -9.47 0.87 -9.66
C TYR A 230 -9.68 1.81 -8.49
N GLN A 231 -8.58 2.32 -7.99
CA GLN A 231 -8.52 3.37 -7.00
C GLN A 231 -7.56 4.46 -7.48
N ALA A 232 -7.97 5.72 -7.38
CA ALA A 232 -7.12 6.85 -7.69
C ALA A 232 -7.17 7.88 -6.57
N ASP A 233 -5.98 8.30 -6.13
CA ASP A 233 -5.75 9.27 -5.08
C ASP A 233 -5.01 10.48 -5.65
N PHE A 234 -5.48 11.67 -5.33
CA PHE A 234 -4.85 12.95 -5.65
C PHE A 234 -4.46 13.64 -4.35
N THR A 235 -3.18 13.74 -4.10
CA THR A 235 -2.64 14.33 -2.86
C THR A 235 -1.97 15.66 -3.15
N VAL A 236 -2.14 16.63 -2.28
CA VAL A 236 -1.38 17.88 -2.27
C VAL A 236 -0.91 18.12 -0.85
N ASP A 237 0.41 18.10 -0.64
CA ASP A 237 1.05 18.42 0.63
C ASP A 237 1.73 19.78 0.57
N LEU A 238 1.52 20.61 1.59
CA LEU A 238 2.29 21.81 1.87
C LEU A 238 3.27 21.53 2.99
N VAL A 239 4.56 21.71 2.71
CA VAL A 239 5.64 21.49 3.69
C VAL A 239 6.24 22.83 4.09
N TYR A 240 6.25 23.10 5.39
CA TYR A 240 6.81 24.31 5.99
C TYR A 240 8.11 24.03 6.72
N LYS A 241 9.15 24.78 6.37
CA LYS A 241 10.52 24.66 6.97
C LYS A 241 11.08 23.24 6.94
N LYS A 242 10.62 22.38 6.01
CA LYS A 242 10.98 20.96 5.92
C LYS A 242 10.70 20.16 7.20
N ARG A 243 9.78 20.63 8.03
CA ARG A 243 9.44 20.02 9.33
C ARG A 243 7.97 19.75 9.50
N PHE A 244 7.13 20.71 9.11
CA PHE A 244 5.69 20.58 9.25
C PHE A 244 5.11 20.29 7.88
N SER A 245 4.28 19.31 7.79
CA SER A 245 3.50 19.01 6.58
C SER A 245 2.02 19.02 6.91
N ALA A 246 1.23 19.63 6.01
CA ALA A 246 -0.21 19.55 6.02
C ALA A 246 -0.66 19.25 4.59
N GLY A 247 -1.55 18.29 4.43
CA GLY A 247 -1.98 17.86 3.11
C GLY A 247 -3.45 17.50 3.06
N LEU A 248 -3.94 17.45 1.84
CA LEU A 248 -5.25 16.91 1.49
C LEU A 248 -5.06 15.83 0.43
N ASN A 249 -5.77 14.73 0.61
CA ASN A 249 -5.86 13.66 -0.37
C ASN A 249 -7.33 13.47 -0.75
N TYR A 250 -7.63 13.52 -2.02
CA TYR A 250 -8.94 13.15 -2.56
C TYR A 250 -8.85 11.77 -3.19
N ARG A 251 -9.55 10.83 -2.61
CA ARG A 251 -9.70 9.46 -3.10
C ARG A 251 -11.02 9.33 -3.81
N ILE A 252 -10.97 9.04 -5.11
CA ILE A 252 -12.17 8.98 -5.96
C ILE A 252 -13.17 7.98 -5.39
N ASN A 253 -14.42 8.42 -5.25
CA ASN A 253 -15.59 7.64 -4.80
C ASN A 253 -15.45 6.99 -3.40
N ASP A 254 -14.47 7.42 -2.59
CA ASP A 254 -14.25 6.85 -1.27
C ASP A 254 -14.16 7.92 -0.17
N ALA A 255 -13.17 8.81 -0.20
CA ALA A 255 -12.91 9.72 0.91
C ALA A 255 -12.20 11.01 0.52
N VAL A 256 -12.32 12.01 1.38
CA VAL A 256 -11.41 13.16 1.48
C VAL A 256 -10.57 13.00 2.73
N CYS A 257 -9.25 12.99 2.59
CA CYS A 257 -8.34 12.73 3.69
C CYS A 257 -7.57 14.01 4.05
N ALA A 258 -7.53 14.34 5.33
CA ALA A 258 -6.67 15.39 5.87
C ALA A 258 -5.42 14.74 6.47
N LEU A 259 -4.24 15.26 6.11
CA LEU A 259 -2.95 14.72 6.53
C LEU A 259 -2.17 15.80 7.28
N VAL A 260 -1.54 15.41 8.38
CA VAL A 260 -0.60 16.27 9.10
C VAL A 260 0.64 15.47 9.46
N GLY A 261 1.80 16.11 9.44
CA GLY A 261 3.05 15.45 9.79
C GLY A 261 4.05 16.43 10.38
N PHE A 262 4.94 15.88 11.18
CA PHE A 262 6.00 16.61 11.84
C PHE A 262 7.31 15.82 11.82
N GLU A 263 8.41 16.50 11.43
CA GLU A 263 9.77 15.95 11.44
C GLU A 263 10.61 16.62 12.53
N LEU A 264 11.18 15.79 13.41
CA LEU A 264 12.12 16.22 14.44
C LEU A 264 13.54 16.33 13.85
N ASN A 265 14.40 17.11 14.55
CA ASN A 265 15.79 17.33 14.12
C ASN A 265 16.64 16.05 14.09
N ASN A 266 16.21 15.00 14.75
CA ASN A 266 16.92 13.72 14.84
C ASN A 266 16.54 12.74 13.72
N GLY A 267 15.71 13.16 12.74
CA GLY A 267 15.24 12.29 11.64
C GLY A 267 14.01 11.45 11.97
N LEU A 268 13.43 11.63 13.17
CA LEU A 268 12.17 11.00 13.53
C LEU A 268 11.00 11.80 12.97
N ARG A 269 10.05 11.13 12.35
CA ARG A 269 8.83 11.73 11.80
C ARG A 269 7.61 11.00 12.35
N ILE A 270 6.59 11.78 12.63
CA ILE A 270 5.30 11.31 13.06
C ILE A 270 4.23 12.04 12.25
N GLY A 271 3.17 11.36 11.90
CA GLY A 271 2.03 12.00 11.24
C GLY A 271 0.76 11.22 11.44
N TYR A 272 -0.33 11.92 11.22
CA TYR A 272 -1.68 11.44 11.38
C TYR A 272 -2.52 11.84 10.18
N ALA A 273 -3.36 10.92 9.71
CA ALA A 273 -4.37 11.19 8.70
C ALA A 273 -5.76 10.79 9.20
N TYR A 274 -6.73 11.58 8.80
CA TYR A 274 -8.14 11.31 9.00
C TYR A 274 -8.85 11.31 7.65
N ASP A 275 -9.54 10.20 7.34
CA ASP A 275 -10.32 10.06 6.14
C ASP A 275 -11.81 10.30 6.44
N LEU A 276 -12.33 11.39 5.90
CA LEU A 276 -13.77 11.66 5.86
C LEU A 276 -14.36 10.84 4.71
N ILE A 277 -15.14 9.84 5.03
CA ILE A 277 -15.76 8.95 4.05
C ILE A 277 -16.85 9.70 3.29
N THR A 278 -16.81 9.64 1.96
CA THR A 278 -17.79 10.28 1.07
C THR A 278 -18.61 9.27 0.26
N SER A 279 -18.26 7.98 0.37
CA SER A 279 -19.01 6.88 -0.26
C SER A 279 -20.30 6.56 0.50
N ALA A 280 -21.01 5.53 0.03
CA ALA A 280 -22.26 5.07 0.66
C ALA A 280 -22.09 4.65 2.14
N LEU A 281 -20.86 4.44 2.61
CA LEU A 281 -20.54 4.12 4.00
C LEU A 281 -20.51 5.35 4.93
N ALA A 282 -20.59 6.58 4.41
CA ALA A 282 -20.45 7.82 5.18
C ALA A 282 -21.40 7.93 6.39
N GLY A 283 -22.60 7.35 6.27
CA GLY A 283 -23.60 7.37 7.37
C GLY A 283 -23.40 6.29 8.44
N TYR A 284 -22.46 5.37 8.25
CA TYR A 284 -22.30 4.18 9.10
C TYR A 284 -20.95 4.11 9.80
N THR A 285 -20.03 5.02 9.50
CA THR A 285 -18.66 5.02 10.04
C THR A 285 -18.26 6.38 10.58
N GLY A 286 -17.42 6.39 11.63
CA GLY A 286 -16.74 7.59 12.14
C GLY A 286 -15.56 8.04 11.30
N GLY A 287 -15.33 7.45 10.10
CA GLY A 287 -14.19 7.76 9.26
C GLY A 287 -13.08 6.71 9.37
N SER A 288 -11.87 7.06 8.87
CA SER A 288 -10.69 6.19 9.01
C SER A 288 -9.53 6.97 9.58
N HIS A 289 -8.70 6.30 10.37
CA HIS A 289 -7.58 6.88 11.07
C HIS A 289 -6.30 6.20 10.64
N GLU A 290 -5.25 6.98 10.37
CA GLU A 290 -3.94 6.45 10.02
C GLU A 290 -2.87 7.20 10.80
N LEU A 291 -2.00 6.46 11.48
CA LEU A 291 -0.87 7.01 12.25
C LEU A 291 0.41 6.38 11.74
N TYR A 292 1.44 7.18 11.52
CA TYR A 292 2.76 6.67 11.22
C TYR A 292 3.85 7.21 12.12
N LEU A 293 4.88 6.39 12.29
CA LEU A 293 6.18 6.74 12.85
C LEU A 293 7.25 6.29 11.86
N SER A 294 8.14 7.20 11.46
CA SER A 294 9.26 6.83 10.60
C SER A 294 10.56 7.44 11.09
N TYR A 295 11.65 6.76 10.83
CA TYR A 295 12.98 7.17 11.22
C TYR A 295 13.96 6.99 10.07
N SER A 296 14.84 7.98 9.90
CA SER A 296 15.83 7.99 8.82
C SER A 296 17.21 8.15 9.40
N LEU A 297 18.09 7.20 9.07
CA LEU A 297 19.47 7.15 9.56
C LEU A 297 20.47 7.29 8.41
N ASP A 298 21.31 8.31 8.45
CA ASP A 298 22.44 8.49 7.54
C ASP A 298 23.68 7.74 8.08
N LEU A 299 24.04 6.64 7.43
CA LEU A 299 25.27 5.87 7.74
C LEU A 299 26.49 6.37 6.95
N GLY A 300 26.38 7.49 6.22
CA GLY A 300 27.45 8.05 5.40
C GLY A 300 28.71 8.34 6.22
N LYS A 301 29.88 8.12 5.61
CA LYS A 301 31.21 8.29 6.23
C LYS A 301 31.54 9.69 6.74
N ASN A 302 30.73 10.70 6.46
CA ASN A 302 30.94 12.06 6.96
C ASN A 302 30.29 12.21 8.34
N ARG A 303 31.09 12.01 9.38
CA ARG A 303 30.76 12.16 10.80
C ARG A 303 30.18 13.53 11.20
N ASN A 304 30.13 14.51 10.30
CA ASN A 304 29.67 15.87 10.60
C ASN A 304 28.22 16.19 10.22
N LYS A 305 27.50 15.23 9.57
CA LYS A 305 26.05 15.38 9.30
C LYS A 305 25.33 14.13 9.74
N LYS A 306 25.02 14.05 11.03
CA LYS A 306 24.33 12.90 11.63
C LYS A 306 22.92 12.67 11.09
N TYR A 307 22.30 13.66 10.46
CA TYR A 307 20.91 13.58 9.97
C TYR A 307 20.77 14.36 8.67
N LYS A 308 20.18 13.76 7.68
CA LYS A 308 19.69 14.43 6.48
C LYS A 308 18.17 14.46 6.56
N SER A 309 17.58 15.65 6.46
CA SER A 309 16.14 15.75 6.23
C SER A 309 15.81 15.00 4.93
N ILE A 310 14.97 14.02 5.02
CA ILE A 310 14.52 13.26 3.85
C ILE A 310 13.56 14.15 3.07
N ARG A 311 14.00 14.53 1.89
CA ARG A 311 13.13 15.24 0.96
C ARG A 311 12.18 14.22 0.36
N TYR A 312 10.94 14.24 0.80
CA TYR A 312 9.89 13.61 0.02
C TYR A 312 9.82 14.28 -1.33
N LEU A 313 10.11 13.55 -2.37
CA LEU A 313 9.52 13.76 -3.65
C LEU A 313 8.33 12.85 -3.76
#